data_a81834564988fd60e7ecb42278cffd88
#
_entry.id   a81834564988fd60e7ecb42278cffd88
#
_cell.length_a   1.000
_cell.length_b   1.000
_cell.length_c   1.000
_cell.angle_alpha   90.00
_cell.angle_beta   90.00
_cell.angle_gamma   90.00
#
_symmetry.space_group_name_H-M   'P 1'
#
loop_
_entity.id
_entity.type
_entity.pdbx_description
1 polymer ?
#
loop_
_entity_poly.entity_id
_entity_poly.type
_entity_poly.pdbx_seq_one_letter_code
_entity_poly.pdbx_strand_id
1 'polypeptide(L)'
;MKSVKKFFFAFFALLMSFGLFSALTNAKADVVVQVTPWTLSFDNGDVFNVMEDDNSLSVVANAFSVTYLDTTGNTTGGYFDVFRESLHMEGIDPYVTDQYIQNGQTLTFNLGGPITLRFHSADPTGEYKWFELYLYRSIIDTNRIVTNLNPGQYYYNHSIRFGDYDRVRYGDPNLIFEIYNLTTNELNTIYGSQFMINFYIEKEGEYEVTVTDLRKDESRVYRFAIDQTAPVIQLVEWDYMVETPVLSGTITSAGMKVVYGDNIKVNSMTYQYKPFTSSLVETGTVDNNFIFWRKGEYVITVTDMIGNVTTQIFQLTDFDVVVDPDGAQTLGTEVTQNGGAKGGTILHVGYTRCLYLGGNASSQSRLDYTFTSSNPSIATVSEYGTVTGLSAGTVEITCVLKSNPSKVSKIVLTVLP
;
A
#
# COMPACT_ATOMS: atom_id res chain seq x y z
N MET A 1 10.91 -3.37 -30.48
CA MET A 1 11.47 -2.47 -29.47
C MET A 1 12.59 -3.16 -28.65
N LYS A 2 13.55 -3.82 -29.30
CA LYS A 2 14.69 -4.49 -28.64
C LYS A 2 16.07 -3.90 -29.03
N SER A 3 16.09 -2.70 -29.62
CA SER A 3 17.31 -2.14 -30.21
C SER A 3 17.82 -0.85 -29.56
N VAL A 4 17.16 -0.26 -28.59
CA VAL A 4 17.59 1.01 -27.96
C VAL A 4 18.40 0.81 -26.68
N LYS A 5 18.33 -0.39 -26.06
CA LYS A 5 19.07 -0.67 -24.81
C LYS A 5 20.59 -0.90 -24.98
N LYS A 6 21.09 -1.08 -26.19
CA LYS A 6 22.54 -1.35 -26.42
C LYS A 6 23.40 -0.10 -26.68
N PHE A 7 22.83 1.07 -26.88
CA PHE A 7 23.61 2.27 -27.25
C PHE A 7 23.96 3.17 -26.04
N PHE A 8 23.28 3.03 -24.91
CA PHE A 8 23.61 3.80 -23.69
C PHE A 8 24.69 3.18 -22.82
N PHE A 9 24.96 1.87 -22.99
CA PHE A 9 25.97 1.15 -22.21
C PHE A 9 27.43 1.44 -22.64
N ALA A 10 27.64 1.91 -23.85
CA ALA A 10 29.01 2.16 -24.37
C ALA A 10 29.59 3.52 -23.97
N PHE A 11 28.76 4.48 -23.52
CA PHE A 11 29.22 5.84 -23.20
C PHE A 11 29.62 6.05 -21.75
N PHE A 12 29.05 5.25 -20.83
CA PHE A 12 29.40 5.34 -19.40
C PHE A 12 30.62 4.47 -19.03
N ALA A 13 30.90 3.42 -19.79
CA ALA A 13 32.09 2.59 -19.59
C ALA A 13 33.42 3.29 -19.95
N LEU A 14 33.34 4.41 -20.68
CA LEU A 14 34.54 5.13 -21.13
C LEU A 14 35.01 6.21 -20.14
N LEU A 15 34.23 6.53 -19.10
CA LEU A 15 34.59 7.57 -18.11
C LEU A 15 35.11 7.03 -16.78
N MET A 16 35.05 5.70 -16.56
CA MET A 16 35.57 5.05 -15.36
C MET A 16 36.86 4.23 -15.58
N SER A 17 37.43 4.29 -16.76
CA SER A 17 38.67 3.54 -17.09
C SER A 17 39.98 4.32 -16.90
N PHE A 18 39.94 5.46 -16.16
CA PHE A 18 41.16 6.16 -15.78
C PHE A 18 41.29 6.16 -14.25
N GLY A 19 41.75 5.04 -13.72
CA GLY A 19 42.07 4.92 -12.30
C GLY A 19 42.46 3.47 -11.95
N LEU A 20 43.71 3.13 -12.25
CA LEU A 20 44.48 2.03 -11.67
C LEU A 20 44.11 0.59 -12.06
N PHE A 21 44.27 0.24 -13.32
CA PHE A 21 44.91 -1.00 -13.71
C PHE A 21 46.33 -0.67 -14.14
N SER A 22 47.27 -0.76 -13.21
CA SER A 22 48.68 -0.80 -13.61
C SER A 22 48.94 -2.15 -14.26
N ALA A 23 49.01 -2.11 -15.59
CA ALA A 23 49.47 -3.24 -16.39
C ALA A 23 50.87 -3.68 -15.90
N LEU A 24 50.99 -4.95 -15.54
CA LEU A 24 52.26 -5.63 -15.49
C LEU A 24 52.87 -5.61 -16.88
N THR A 25 53.74 -4.64 -17.17
CA THR A 25 54.71 -4.73 -18.23
C THR A 25 56.11 -4.82 -17.61
N ASN A 26 56.76 -5.92 -17.90
CA ASN A 26 58.15 -6.27 -17.61
C ASN A 26 59.09 -5.07 -17.49
N ALA A 27 59.50 -4.78 -16.26
CA ALA A 27 60.79 -4.18 -15.98
C ALA A 27 61.44 -5.01 -14.88
N LYS A 28 62.50 -5.74 -15.21
CA LYS A 28 63.38 -6.36 -14.23
C LYS A 28 64.01 -5.26 -13.39
N ALA A 29 63.48 -5.06 -12.20
CA ALA A 29 64.20 -4.63 -11.04
C ALA A 29 63.75 -5.59 -9.97
N ASP A 30 64.65 -6.29 -9.31
CA ASP A 30 64.39 -7.08 -8.11
C ASP A 30 63.97 -6.10 -6.97
N VAL A 31 62.74 -5.73 -7.03
CA VAL A 31 62.06 -5.13 -5.88
C VAL A 31 61.76 -6.32 -4.99
N VAL A 32 62.48 -6.44 -3.87
CA VAL A 32 62.12 -7.31 -2.77
C VAL A 32 60.79 -6.79 -2.28
N VAL A 33 59.69 -7.36 -2.77
CA VAL A 33 58.36 -7.07 -2.29
C VAL A 33 58.29 -7.67 -0.88
N GLN A 34 58.24 -6.82 0.11
CA GLN A 34 58.17 -7.26 1.49
C GLN A 34 56.73 -7.73 1.71
N VAL A 35 56.53 -9.06 1.71
CA VAL A 35 55.27 -9.72 2.00
C VAL A 35 55.04 -9.69 3.50
N THR A 36 53.98 -9.09 3.94
CA THR A 36 53.60 -9.17 5.37
C THR A 36 53.13 -10.60 5.69
N PRO A 37 53.18 -11.06 6.97
CA PRO A 37 52.68 -12.39 7.33
C PRO A 37 51.15 -12.51 7.30
N TRP A 38 50.44 -11.48 6.85
CA TRP A 38 48.99 -11.41 6.86
C TRP A 38 48.38 -11.80 5.53
N THR A 39 47.41 -12.71 5.59
CA THR A 39 46.64 -13.16 4.46
C THR A 39 45.14 -13.01 4.75
N LEU A 40 44.42 -12.45 3.79
CA LEU A 40 42.96 -12.43 3.79
C LEU A 40 42.45 -13.50 2.84
N SER A 41 41.49 -14.30 3.28
CA SER A 41 40.77 -15.24 2.40
C SER A 41 39.27 -15.00 2.51
N PHE A 42 38.55 -15.29 1.46
CA PHE A 42 37.13 -14.96 1.32
C PHE A 42 36.34 -16.23 1.01
N ASP A 43 35.05 -16.24 1.38
CA ASP A 43 34.15 -17.37 1.14
C ASP A 43 33.86 -17.63 -0.35
N ASN A 44 34.17 -16.67 -1.24
CA ASN A 44 34.13 -16.83 -2.69
C ASN A 44 35.36 -17.58 -3.25
N GLY A 45 36.32 -17.92 -2.39
CA GLY A 45 37.55 -18.62 -2.74
C GLY A 45 38.75 -17.71 -3.08
N ASP A 46 38.57 -16.39 -3.10
CA ASP A 46 39.68 -15.45 -3.30
C ASP A 46 40.62 -15.44 -2.10
N VAL A 47 41.93 -15.29 -2.38
CA VAL A 47 42.96 -15.15 -1.35
C VAL A 47 43.85 -13.96 -1.69
N PHE A 48 44.06 -13.11 -0.69
CA PHE A 48 44.86 -11.89 -0.82
C PHE A 48 45.92 -11.83 0.26
N ASN A 49 47.18 -11.78 -0.17
CA ASN A 49 48.34 -11.55 0.71
C ASN A 49 48.52 -10.04 0.90
N VAL A 50 48.41 -9.56 2.11
CA VAL A 50 48.60 -8.14 2.40
C VAL A 50 50.04 -7.75 2.20
N MET A 51 50.30 -6.81 1.29
CA MET A 51 51.66 -6.26 1.04
C MET A 51 51.87 -4.99 1.87
N GLU A 52 53.13 -4.60 2.07
CA GLU A 52 53.44 -3.45 2.93
C GLU A 52 52.86 -2.14 2.34
N ASP A 53 52.77 -2.03 1.02
CA ASP A 53 52.24 -0.86 0.30
C ASP A 53 50.72 -0.92 0.07
N ASP A 54 50.08 -2.06 0.34
CA ASP A 54 48.62 -2.18 0.18
C ASP A 54 47.89 -1.42 1.24
N ASN A 55 46.91 -0.59 0.84
CA ASN A 55 46.11 0.19 1.76
C ASN A 55 44.61 -0.15 1.71
N SER A 56 44.14 -0.77 0.63
CA SER A 56 42.74 -1.14 0.49
C SER A 56 42.50 -2.30 -0.47
N LEU A 57 41.36 -2.97 -0.29
CA LEU A 57 40.86 -4.03 -1.16
C LEU A 57 39.35 -3.98 -1.23
N SER A 58 38.78 -4.13 -2.40
CA SER A 58 37.33 -4.28 -2.62
C SER A 58 37.03 -5.69 -3.11
N VAL A 59 36.22 -6.43 -2.40
CA VAL A 59 35.88 -7.82 -2.70
C VAL A 59 34.38 -8.05 -2.56
N VAL A 60 33.84 -8.89 -3.43
CA VAL A 60 32.46 -9.37 -3.36
C VAL A 60 32.46 -10.74 -2.69
N ALA A 61 32.14 -10.79 -1.39
CA ALA A 61 32.09 -12.00 -0.59
C ALA A 61 31.14 -11.79 0.60
N ASN A 62 30.71 -12.88 1.24
CA ASN A 62 29.84 -12.83 2.40
C ASN A 62 30.58 -12.85 3.74
N ALA A 63 31.80 -13.37 3.71
CA ALA A 63 32.68 -13.48 4.87
C ALA A 63 34.15 -13.34 4.47
N PHE A 64 34.98 -12.95 5.42
CA PHE A 64 36.42 -12.95 5.24
C PHE A 64 37.09 -13.64 6.43
N SER A 65 38.29 -14.14 6.19
CA SER A 65 39.12 -14.73 7.20
C SER A 65 40.51 -14.08 7.22
N VAL A 66 41.05 -13.89 8.40
CA VAL A 66 42.41 -13.38 8.63
C VAL A 66 43.30 -14.53 9.03
N THR A 67 44.41 -14.72 8.33
CA THR A 67 45.42 -15.72 8.63
C THR A 67 46.76 -15.02 8.89
N TYR A 68 47.47 -15.43 9.95
CA TYR A 68 48.85 -15.03 10.17
C TYR A 68 49.79 -16.21 9.83
N LEU A 69 50.70 -16.01 8.90
CA LEU A 69 51.67 -17.03 8.48
C LEU A 69 53.04 -16.40 8.31
N ASP A 70 53.85 -16.42 9.32
CA ASP A 70 55.24 -15.99 9.29
C ASP A 70 56.16 -17.17 8.92
N THR A 71 56.80 -17.07 7.75
CA THR A 71 57.74 -18.06 7.20
C THR A 71 59.18 -17.75 7.55
N THR A 72 59.50 -16.64 8.24
CA THR A 72 60.85 -16.19 8.54
C THR A 72 61.44 -16.86 9.82
N GLY A 73 60.67 -17.73 10.46
CA GLY A 73 61.11 -18.47 11.63
C GLY A 73 60.61 -17.89 12.98
N ASN A 74 59.81 -16.84 12.94
CA ASN A 74 59.13 -16.34 14.12
C ASN A 74 57.93 -17.26 14.46
N THR A 75 57.99 -17.97 15.56
CA THR A 75 56.94 -18.89 16.00
C THR A 75 55.84 -18.21 16.79
N THR A 76 55.97 -16.93 17.10
CA THR A 76 54.95 -16.14 17.79
C THR A 76 53.91 -15.72 16.77
N GLY A 77 52.72 -15.48 17.16
CA GLY A 77 51.66 -14.95 16.26
C GLY A 77 51.72 -13.43 16.10
N GLY A 78 50.65 -12.87 15.65
CA GLY A 78 50.49 -11.44 15.53
C GLY A 78 49.18 -10.98 16.20
N TYR A 79 48.97 -9.68 16.23
CA TYR A 79 47.75 -9.06 16.73
C TYR A 79 47.04 -8.30 15.61
N PHE A 80 45.74 -8.25 15.66
CA PHE A 80 44.99 -7.41 14.78
C PHE A 80 43.70 -6.91 15.40
N ASP A 81 43.17 -5.82 14.86
CA ASP A 81 41.88 -5.25 15.21
C ASP A 81 40.98 -5.18 13.99
N VAL A 82 39.70 -5.24 14.24
CA VAL A 82 38.63 -5.09 13.22
C VAL A 82 37.74 -3.95 13.64
N PHE A 83 37.65 -2.93 12.80
CA PHE A 83 36.74 -1.80 12.97
C PHE A 83 35.73 -1.78 11.84
N ARG A 84 34.48 -1.47 12.15
CA ARG A 84 33.49 -1.13 11.14
C ARG A 84 33.54 0.39 10.88
N GLU A 85 33.52 0.81 9.63
CA GLU A 85 33.70 2.23 9.26
C GLU A 85 32.58 3.17 9.77
N SER A 86 31.41 2.64 10.09
CA SER A 86 30.36 3.41 10.79
C SER A 86 30.83 3.90 12.17
N LEU A 87 32.03 3.56 12.58
CA LEU A 87 32.57 3.69 13.92
C LEU A 87 33.75 4.66 14.00
N HIS A 88 34.12 5.33 12.92
CA HIS A 88 35.14 6.42 12.97
C HIS A 88 34.65 7.72 13.63
N MET A 89 33.52 7.70 14.31
CA MET A 89 33.16 8.74 15.24
C MET A 89 33.87 8.45 16.60
N GLU A 90 34.59 9.43 17.11
CA GLU A 90 35.28 9.36 18.40
C GLU A 90 34.39 8.71 19.46
N GLY A 91 34.85 7.60 20.06
CA GLY A 91 34.21 6.95 21.20
C GLY A 91 33.46 5.64 20.91
N ILE A 92 33.63 5.02 19.76
CA ILE A 92 32.97 3.73 19.45
C ILE A 92 33.97 2.58 19.58
N ASP A 93 33.58 1.57 20.34
CA ASP A 93 34.40 0.36 20.54
C ASP A 93 34.64 -0.39 19.23
N PRO A 94 35.86 -0.82 18.94
CA PRO A 94 36.15 -1.69 17.81
C PRO A 94 35.37 -3.01 17.97
N TYR A 95 35.02 -3.62 16.82
CA TYR A 95 34.33 -4.92 16.81
C TYR A 95 35.19 -6.01 17.47
N VAL A 96 36.51 -5.93 17.24
CA VAL A 96 37.53 -6.79 17.88
C VAL A 96 38.78 -5.95 18.08
N THR A 97 39.37 -5.98 19.27
CA THR A 97 40.66 -5.33 19.60
C THR A 97 41.67 -6.31 20.09
N ASP A 98 42.93 -6.05 19.76
CA ASP A 98 44.10 -6.79 20.24
C ASP A 98 43.90 -8.31 20.12
N GLN A 99 43.21 -8.72 19.03
CA GLN A 99 42.99 -10.14 18.80
C GLN A 99 44.31 -10.83 18.46
N TYR A 100 44.77 -11.65 19.34
CA TYR A 100 45.95 -12.47 19.09
C TYR A 100 45.59 -13.64 18.17
N ILE A 101 46.48 -13.91 17.21
CA ILE A 101 46.38 -15.03 16.29
C ILE A 101 47.74 -15.75 16.25
N GLN A 102 47.74 -17.06 16.49
CA GLN A 102 48.97 -17.86 16.42
C GLN A 102 49.44 -18.04 14.97
N ASN A 103 50.74 -18.29 14.81
CA ASN A 103 51.28 -18.61 13.50
C ASN A 103 50.62 -19.87 12.89
N GLY A 104 50.06 -19.72 11.70
CA GLY A 104 49.26 -20.73 10.99
C GLY A 104 47.78 -20.78 11.37
N GLN A 105 47.31 -19.98 12.32
CA GLN A 105 45.89 -19.91 12.70
C GLN A 105 45.09 -18.99 11.71
N THR A 106 43.82 -19.32 11.56
CA THR A 106 42.86 -18.53 10.80
C THR A 106 41.64 -18.19 11.66
N LEU A 107 41.18 -16.94 11.62
CA LEU A 107 39.94 -16.49 12.26
C LEU A 107 39.00 -15.93 11.19
N THR A 108 37.73 -16.33 11.23
CA THR A 108 36.70 -15.98 10.25
C THR A 108 35.70 -14.98 10.81
N PHE A 109 35.31 -14.00 10.01
CA PHE A 109 34.37 -12.93 10.32
C PHE A 109 33.25 -12.86 9.27
N ASN A 110 31.99 -12.87 9.75
CA ASN A 110 30.80 -12.68 8.93
C ASN A 110 30.35 -11.21 8.98
N LEU A 111 31.21 -10.33 8.52
CA LEU A 111 30.98 -8.89 8.48
C LEU A 111 30.93 -8.45 7.02
N GLY A 112 30.04 -7.50 6.72
CA GLY A 112 29.98 -6.83 5.41
C GLY A 112 30.14 -5.32 5.55
N GLY A 113 30.37 -4.65 4.43
CA GLY A 113 30.57 -3.22 4.34
C GLY A 113 32.04 -2.79 4.43
N PRO A 114 32.27 -1.50 4.64
CA PRO A 114 33.62 -1.00 4.86
C PRO A 114 34.12 -1.43 6.25
N ILE A 115 35.27 -2.06 6.24
CA ILE A 115 35.95 -2.61 7.42
C ILE A 115 37.36 -2.08 7.40
N THR A 116 37.81 -1.50 8.52
CA THR A 116 39.21 -1.15 8.70
C THR A 116 39.87 -2.26 9.52
N LEU A 117 40.94 -2.82 9.01
CA LEU A 117 41.80 -3.75 9.70
C LEU A 117 43.06 -3.04 10.13
N ARG A 118 43.50 -3.31 11.33
CA ARG A 118 44.76 -2.81 11.86
C ARG A 118 45.61 -4.02 12.27
N PHE A 119 46.67 -4.25 11.51
CA PHE A 119 47.61 -5.35 11.76
C PHE A 119 48.83 -4.84 12.48
N HIS A 120 49.28 -5.60 13.45
CA HIS A 120 50.55 -5.35 14.11
C HIS A 120 51.30 -6.65 14.41
N SER A 121 52.61 -6.56 14.48
CA SER A 121 53.49 -7.70 14.77
C SER A 121 53.30 -8.18 16.21
N ALA A 122 54.09 -9.16 16.62
CA ALA A 122 54.05 -9.76 17.96
C ALA A 122 54.26 -8.75 19.13
N ASP A 123 54.72 -7.55 18.84
CA ASP A 123 54.83 -6.46 19.79
C ASP A 123 53.59 -5.52 19.66
N PRO A 124 52.67 -5.52 20.64
CA PRO A 124 51.49 -4.66 20.59
C PRO A 124 51.80 -3.16 20.70
N THR A 125 53.06 -2.79 20.97
CA THR A 125 53.53 -1.40 21.00
C THR A 125 54.24 -0.98 19.71
N GLY A 126 54.34 -1.88 18.70
CA GLY A 126 54.99 -1.66 17.43
C GLY A 126 54.17 -0.83 16.45
N GLU A 127 54.72 -0.62 15.25
CA GLU A 127 54.01 0.06 14.19
C GLU A 127 52.84 -0.75 13.71
N TYR A 128 51.73 -0.07 13.41
CA TYR A 128 50.50 -0.66 12.88
C TYR A 128 50.41 -0.49 11.37
N LYS A 129 49.93 -1.52 10.68
CA LYS A 129 49.52 -1.48 9.29
C LYS A 129 48.01 -1.31 9.23
N TRP A 130 47.55 -0.20 8.74
CA TRP A 130 46.13 0.03 8.45
C TRP A 130 45.77 -0.48 7.07
N PHE A 131 44.63 -1.12 6.98
CA PHE A 131 44.11 -1.68 5.73
C PHE A 131 42.60 -1.52 5.64
N GLU A 132 42.10 -0.96 4.56
CA GLU A 132 40.67 -0.79 4.33
C GLU A 132 40.13 -1.94 3.46
N LEU A 133 39.20 -2.71 4.01
CA LEU A 133 38.52 -3.79 3.32
C LEU A 133 37.07 -3.39 3.03
N TYR A 134 36.72 -3.30 1.76
CA TYR A 134 35.34 -3.07 1.32
C TYR A 134 34.73 -4.41 0.90
N LEU A 135 33.94 -5.01 1.78
CA LEU A 135 33.32 -6.31 1.58
C LEU A 135 31.84 -6.14 1.18
N TYR A 136 31.54 -6.48 -0.06
CA TYR A 136 30.20 -6.40 -0.60
C TYR A 136 29.55 -7.79 -0.63
N ARG A 137 28.52 -8.00 0.19
CA ARG A 137 27.80 -9.27 0.27
C ARG A 137 26.83 -9.42 -0.89
N SER A 138 26.50 -10.68 -1.24
CA SER A 138 25.42 -10.98 -2.18
C SER A 138 24.09 -10.40 -1.72
N ILE A 139 23.29 -9.87 -2.64
CA ILE A 139 21.94 -9.39 -2.33
C ILE A 139 20.91 -10.53 -2.32
N ILE A 140 21.26 -11.72 -2.82
CA ILE A 140 20.38 -12.88 -2.91
C ILE A 140 20.41 -13.69 -1.61
N ASP A 141 21.61 -14.04 -1.15
CA ASP A 141 21.82 -15.03 -0.08
C ASP A 141 21.98 -14.42 1.32
N THR A 142 21.96 -13.09 1.43
CA THR A 142 22.26 -12.41 2.69
C THR A 142 21.18 -11.40 3.05
N ASN A 143 21.22 -10.97 4.32
CA ASN A 143 20.40 -9.86 4.82
C ASN A 143 21.01 -8.49 4.48
N ARG A 144 21.74 -8.37 3.37
CA ARG A 144 22.32 -7.11 2.94
C ARG A 144 21.24 -6.07 2.65
N ILE A 145 20.21 -6.45 1.90
CA ILE A 145 19.06 -5.57 1.70
C ILE A 145 18.13 -5.68 2.91
N VAL A 146 18.09 -4.61 3.68
CA VAL A 146 17.22 -4.49 4.85
C VAL A 146 15.90 -3.89 4.46
N THR A 147 14.81 -4.55 4.82
CA THR A 147 13.45 -4.09 4.60
C THR A 147 12.58 -4.43 5.81
N ASN A 148 11.47 -3.73 6.00
CA ASN A 148 10.44 -4.08 6.98
C ASN A 148 9.32 -4.97 6.38
N LEU A 149 9.57 -5.56 5.21
CA LEU A 149 8.67 -6.57 4.64
C LEU A 149 8.71 -7.86 5.46
N ASN A 150 7.55 -8.39 5.78
CA ASN A 150 7.42 -9.68 6.46
C ASN A 150 7.31 -10.82 5.43
N PRO A 151 7.98 -11.95 5.65
CA PRO A 151 7.85 -13.10 4.76
C PRO A 151 6.39 -13.55 4.62
N GLY A 152 5.91 -13.66 3.37
CA GLY A 152 4.55 -14.10 3.05
C GLY A 152 3.46 -13.04 3.21
N GLN A 153 3.76 -11.86 3.70
CA GLN A 153 2.84 -10.74 3.73
C GLN A 153 2.98 -9.91 2.44
N TYR A 154 1.84 -9.52 1.85
CA TYR A 154 1.82 -8.70 0.63
C TYR A 154 1.28 -7.29 0.88
N TYR A 155 0.27 -7.13 1.75
CA TYR A 155 -0.40 -5.86 2.02
C TYR A 155 0.07 -5.22 3.31
N TYR A 156 0.32 -3.91 3.28
CA TYR A 156 0.85 -3.13 4.41
C TYR A 156 0.08 -1.82 4.57
N ASN A 157 -0.13 -1.38 5.81
CA ASN A 157 -0.74 -0.09 6.17
C ASN A 157 0.29 0.98 6.55
N HIS A 158 1.54 0.76 6.22
CA HIS A 158 2.64 1.66 6.56
C HIS A 158 3.67 1.70 5.43
N SER A 159 4.54 2.70 5.45
CA SER A 159 5.63 2.85 4.50
C SER A 159 6.59 1.66 4.51
N ILE A 160 7.06 1.29 3.34
CA ILE A 160 8.06 0.21 3.19
C ILE A 160 9.45 0.83 3.08
N ARG A 161 10.34 0.35 3.94
CA ARG A 161 11.74 0.75 3.99
C ARG A 161 12.60 -0.21 3.19
N PHE A 162 13.53 0.36 2.44
CA PHE A 162 14.66 -0.35 1.85
C PHE A 162 15.96 0.28 2.29
N GLY A 163 16.97 -0.53 2.55
CA GLY A 163 18.29 -0.07 2.93
C GLY A 163 19.37 -1.07 2.59
N ASP A 164 20.61 -0.62 2.58
CA ASP A 164 21.80 -1.46 2.47
C ASP A 164 22.44 -1.64 3.86
N TYR A 165 22.50 -2.87 4.34
CA TYR A 165 23.11 -3.17 5.63
C TYR A 165 24.63 -2.96 5.60
N ASP A 166 25.28 -3.15 4.46
CA ASP A 166 26.73 -3.03 4.33
C ASP A 166 27.23 -1.58 4.36
N ARG A 167 26.33 -0.61 4.44
CA ARG A 167 26.55 0.82 4.75
C ARG A 167 27.87 1.38 4.22
N VAL A 168 27.93 1.64 2.94
CA VAL A 168 29.03 2.46 2.39
C VAL A 168 28.75 3.92 2.73
N ARG A 169 29.73 4.65 3.25
CA ARG A 169 29.59 6.05 3.71
C ARG A 169 28.91 6.99 2.69
N TYR A 170 29.03 6.67 1.41
CA TYR A 170 28.49 7.45 0.30
C TYR A 170 27.45 6.68 -0.52
N GLY A 171 26.91 5.58 0.03
CA GLY A 171 26.06 4.65 -0.69
C GLY A 171 26.86 3.80 -1.70
N ASP A 172 26.24 2.76 -2.22
CA ASP A 172 26.86 1.86 -3.19
C ASP A 172 26.39 2.21 -4.63
N PRO A 173 27.27 2.78 -5.48
CA PRO A 173 26.89 3.19 -6.84
C PRO A 173 26.52 2.00 -7.73
N ASN A 174 26.92 0.77 -7.38
CA ASN A 174 26.60 -0.44 -8.14
C ASN A 174 25.24 -1.05 -7.72
N LEU A 175 24.61 -0.53 -6.68
CA LEU A 175 23.31 -0.98 -6.24
C LEU A 175 22.22 -0.09 -6.85
N ILE A 176 21.31 -0.70 -7.58
CA ILE A 176 20.20 -0.01 -8.25
C ILE A 176 18.88 -0.55 -7.72
N PHE A 177 17.96 0.35 -7.38
CA PHE A 177 16.58 0.04 -7.01
C PHE A 177 15.67 0.58 -8.10
N GLU A 178 15.04 -0.29 -8.86
CA GLU A 178 13.98 0.05 -9.79
C GLU A 178 12.62 -0.19 -9.10
N ILE A 179 11.90 0.89 -8.83
CA ILE A 179 10.63 0.90 -8.12
C ILE A 179 9.52 1.11 -9.14
N TYR A 180 8.81 0.07 -9.47
CA TYR A 180 7.67 0.14 -10.37
C TYR A 180 6.36 0.13 -9.58
N ASN A 181 5.61 1.23 -9.67
CA ASN A 181 4.26 1.32 -9.15
C ASN A 181 3.29 0.75 -10.18
N LEU A 182 2.75 -0.44 -9.91
CA LEU A 182 1.85 -1.17 -10.80
C LEU A 182 0.49 -0.47 -10.93
N THR A 183 0.08 0.32 -9.91
CA THR A 183 -1.20 1.04 -9.91
C THR A 183 -1.15 2.25 -10.84
N THR A 184 -0.03 3.01 -10.84
CA THR A 184 0.12 4.23 -11.66
C THR A 184 0.91 4.02 -12.94
N ASN A 185 1.55 2.86 -13.12
CA ASN A 185 2.51 2.55 -14.20
C ASN A 185 3.74 3.47 -14.20
N GLU A 186 4.14 3.97 -13.04
CA GLU A 186 5.31 4.82 -12.89
C GLU A 186 6.53 4.00 -12.47
N LEU A 187 7.66 4.27 -13.12
CA LEU A 187 8.96 3.72 -12.77
C LEU A 187 9.83 4.82 -12.15
N ASN A 188 10.33 4.58 -10.97
CA ASN A 188 11.34 5.40 -10.31
C ASN A 188 12.60 4.57 -10.11
N THR A 189 13.78 5.16 -10.37
CA THR A 189 15.06 4.48 -10.17
C THR A 189 15.87 5.25 -9.13
N ILE A 190 16.29 4.54 -8.09
CA ILE A 190 17.16 5.05 -7.03
C ILE A 190 18.49 4.31 -7.12
N TYR A 191 19.56 5.07 -7.23
CA TYR A 191 20.92 4.52 -7.15
C TYR A 191 21.38 4.47 -5.71
N GLY A 192 22.08 3.42 -5.32
CA GLY A 192 22.56 3.25 -3.96
C GLY A 192 23.41 4.42 -3.44
N SER A 193 24.11 5.12 -4.34
CA SER A 193 24.83 6.37 -4.02
C SER A 193 23.95 7.55 -3.62
N GLN A 194 22.64 7.49 -3.84
CA GLN A 194 21.69 8.57 -3.53
C GLN A 194 21.17 8.52 -2.10
N PHE A 195 21.41 7.44 -1.38
CA PHE A 195 20.99 7.31 0.02
C PHE A 195 22.12 6.71 0.87
N MET A 196 22.28 7.24 2.08
CA MET A 196 23.36 6.80 2.98
C MET A 196 23.00 5.55 3.79
N ILE A 197 21.70 5.36 4.13
CA ILE A 197 21.29 4.28 5.03
C ILE A 197 20.04 3.56 4.49
N ASN A 198 18.98 4.31 4.17
CA ASN A 198 17.72 3.77 3.69
C ASN A 198 16.87 4.84 2.98
N PHE A 199 15.86 4.38 2.26
CA PHE A 199 14.77 5.18 1.71
C PHE A 199 13.43 4.52 2.01
N TYR A 200 12.33 5.27 1.84
CA TYR A 200 10.97 4.83 2.14
C TYR A 200 10.09 4.98 0.91
N ILE A 201 9.23 3.98 0.69
CA ILE A 201 8.10 4.06 -0.23
C ILE A 201 6.87 4.31 0.63
N GLU A 202 6.26 5.50 0.48
CA GLU A 202 5.20 5.99 1.37
C GLU A 202 3.83 6.02 0.69
N LYS A 203 3.81 6.19 -0.63
CA LYS A 203 2.56 6.30 -1.39
C LYS A 203 1.83 4.96 -1.45
N GLU A 204 0.52 5.03 -1.39
CA GLU A 204 -0.34 3.87 -1.64
C GLU A 204 -0.18 3.38 -3.08
N GLY A 205 -0.29 2.07 -3.26
CA GLY A 205 -0.16 1.40 -4.55
C GLY A 205 0.37 -0.02 -4.43
N GLU A 206 0.30 -0.74 -5.53
CA GLU A 206 0.97 -2.03 -5.70
C GLU A 206 2.36 -1.81 -6.30
N TYR A 207 3.37 -2.48 -5.75
CA TYR A 207 4.76 -2.24 -6.10
C TYR A 207 5.50 -3.52 -6.46
N GLU A 208 6.36 -3.38 -7.46
CA GLU A 208 7.45 -4.28 -7.74
C GLU A 208 8.76 -3.50 -7.60
N VAL A 209 9.61 -3.92 -6.67
CA VAL A 209 10.93 -3.33 -6.46
C VAL A 209 11.98 -4.34 -6.87
N THR A 210 12.73 -4.03 -7.91
CA THR A 210 13.88 -4.82 -8.37
C THR A 210 15.15 -4.17 -7.84
N VAL A 211 15.90 -4.92 -7.04
CA VAL A 211 17.21 -4.52 -6.56
C VAL A 211 18.25 -5.25 -7.37
N THR A 212 19.19 -4.52 -8.00
CA THR A 212 20.25 -5.09 -8.84
C THR A 212 21.61 -4.68 -8.30
N ASP A 213 22.51 -5.65 -8.11
CA ASP A 213 23.93 -5.40 -7.87
C ASP A 213 24.70 -5.63 -9.20
N LEU A 214 25.18 -4.54 -9.79
CA LEU A 214 25.86 -4.56 -11.08
C LEU A 214 27.20 -5.32 -11.07
N ARG A 215 27.83 -5.50 -9.90
CA ARG A 215 29.11 -6.21 -9.79
C ARG A 215 28.98 -7.70 -10.03
N LYS A 216 27.84 -8.26 -9.60
CA LYS A 216 27.57 -9.71 -9.69
C LYS A 216 26.53 -10.06 -10.75
N ASP A 217 25.89 -9.06 -11.37
CA ASP A 217 24.71 -9.26 -12.23
C ASP A 217 23.59 -10.01 -11.49
N GLU A 218 23.47 -9.73 -10.18
CA GLU A 218 22.45 -10.30 -9.31
C GLU A 218 21.25 -9.37 -9.22
N SER A 219 20.04 -9.94 -9.25
CA SER A 219 18.80 -9.17 -9.04
C SER A 219 17.88 -9.89 -8.07
N ARG A 220 17.21 -9.11 -7.23
CA ARG A 220 16.18 -9.58 -6.30
C ARG A 220 14.92 -8.74 -6.43
N VAL A 221 13.77 -9.40 -6.53
CA VAL A 221 12.48 -8.74 -6.71
C VAL A 221 11.67 -8.85 -5.43
N TYR A 222 11.11 -7.72 -5.01
CA TYR A 222 10.18 -7.59 -3.90
C TYR A 222 8.83 -7.12 -4.43
N ARG A 223 7.74 -7.76 -3.99
CA ARG A 223 6.38 -7.39 -4.37
C ARG A 223 5.55 -7.17 -3.13
N PHE A 224 4.85 -6.04 -3.07
CA PHE A 224 3.99 -5.67 -1.95
C PHE A 224 2.98 -4.60 -2.38
N ALA A 225 1.99 -4.35 -1.54
CA ALA A 225 1.05 -3.26 -1.68
C ALA A 225 1.03 -2.42 -0.40
N ILE A 226 0.93 -1.12 -0.55
CA ILE A 226 0.69 -0.18 0.55
C ILE A 226 -0.73 0.34 0.40
N ASP A 227 -1.53 0.16 1.44
CA ASP A 227 -2.93 0.55 1.48
C ASP A 227 -3.22 1.14 2.87
N GLN A 228 -3.63 2.39 2.91
CA GLN A 228 -3.92 3.13 4.16
C GLN A 228 -5.35 3.68 4.14
N THR A 229 -6.03 3.53 3.01
CA THR A 229 -7.35 4.08 2.76
C THR A 229 -8.42 3.00 2.92
N ALA A 230 -9.47 3.30 3.67
CA ALA A 230 -10.59 2.38 3.81
C ALA A 230 -11.40 2.30 2.52
N PRO A 231 -12.04 1.15 2.25
CA PRO A 231 -12.88 0.97 1.07
C PRO A 231 -14.06 1.95 1.06
N VAL A 232 -14.58 2.25 -0.12
CA VAL A 232 -15.71 3.15 -0.32
C VAL A 232 -16.97 2.33 -0.60
N ILE A 233 -18.10 2.72 0.02
CA ILE A 233 -19.43 2.21 -0.30
C ILE A 233 -20.29 3.39 -0.76
N GLN A 234 -20.85 3.28 -1.95
CA GLN A 234 -21.85 4.18 -2.47
C GLN A 234 -23.21 3.48 -2.50
N LEU A 235 -24.18 4.05 -1.83
CA LEU A 235 -25.58 3.64 -1.90
C LEU A 235 -26.26 4.40 -3.05
N VAL A 236 -26.99 3.67 -3.89
CA VAL A 236 -27.68 4.24 -5.04
C VAL A 236 -29.13 3.75 -5.01
N GLU A 237 -30.07 4.67 -4.86
CA GLU A 237 -31.48 4.36 -5.03
C GLU A 237 -31.74 3.94 -6.46
N TRP A 238 -32.36 2.77 -6.64
CA TRP A 238 -32.65 2.17 -7.95
C TRP A 238 -34.14 2.22 -8.22
N ASP A 239 -34.50 3.06 -9.20
CA ASP A 239 -35.88 3.20 -9.66
C ASP A 239 -35.93 2.88 -11.18
N TYR A 240 -35.73 1.63 -11.55
CA TYR A 240 -35.76 1.03 -12.90
C TYR A 240 -35.07 1.80 -14.03
N MET A 241 -35.14 3.12 -14.05
CA MET A 241 -34.62 4.00 -15.09
C MET A 241 -33.68 5.08 -14.56
N VAL A 242 -33.65 5.32 -13.26
CA VAL A 242 -32.90 6.41 -12.65
C VAL A 242 -32.09 5.86 -11.47
N GLU A 243 -30.80 6.12 -11.49
CA GLU A 243 -29.88 5.85 -10.40
C GLU A 243 -29.58 7.15 -9.67
N THR A 244 -29.87 7.19 -8.37
CA THR A 244 -29.64 8.39 -7.56
C THR A 244 -28.76 8.03 -6.36
N PRO A 245 -27.54 8.59 -6.24
CA PRO A 245 -26.70 8.41 -5.07
C PRO A 245 -27.41 8.94 -3.80
N VAL A 246 -27.35 8.17 -2.72
CA VAL A 246 -27.98 8.52 -1.45
C VAL A 246 -27.00 8.32 -0.29
N LEU A 247 -27.31 8.92 0.84
CA LEU A 247 -26.47 8.84 2.03
C LEU A 247 -26.79 7.60 2.88
N SER A 248 -25.87 7.23 3.76
CA SER A 248 -26.09 6.23 4.79
C SER A 248 -27.29 6.64 5.67
N GLY A 249 -28.11 5.67 6.03
CA GLY A 249 -29.33 5.90 6.79
C GLY A 249 -30.56 6.20 5.94
N THR A 250 -30.45 6.17 4.60
CA THR A 250 -31.60 6.38 3.70
C THR A 250 -32.68 5.33 3.93
N ILE A 251 -33.93 5.80 3.95
CA ILE A 251 -35.16 4.99 4.01
C ILE A 251 -35.86 5.18 2.67
N THR A 252 -36.11 4.11 1.94
CA THR A 252 -36.73 4.18 0.62
C THR A 252 -37.64 3.00 0.34
N SER A 253 -38.62 3.19 -0.54
CA SER A 253 -39.46 2.12 -1.11
C SER A 253 -38.89 1.55 -2.41
N ALA A 254 -37.95 2.24 -3.04
CA ALA A 254 -37.22 1.77 -4.23
C ALA A 254 -36.22 0.66 -3.89
N GLY A 255 -35.61 0.06 -4.90
CA GLY A 255 -34.47 -0.81 -4.70
C GLY A 255 -33.25 -0.02 -4.23
N MET A 256 -32.33 -0.68 -3.56
CA MET A 256 -31.06 -0.10 -3.16
C MET A 256 -29.92 -0.85 -3.87
N LYS A 257 -29.25 -0.19 -4.79
CA LYS A 257 -28.03 -0.68 -5.42
C LYS A 257 -26.84 -0.31 -4.55
N VAL A 258 -25.99 -1.28 -4.28
CA VAL A 258 -24.74 -1.07 -3.53
C VAL A 258 -23.56 -1.15 -4.47
N VAL A 259 -22.81 -0.05 -4.56
CA VAL A 259 -21.56 0.05 -5.31
C VAL A 259 -20.43 0.18 -4.31
N TYR A 260 -19.43 -0.66 -4.43
CA TYR A 260 -18.29 -0.60 -3.54
C TYR A 260 -16.98 -0.80 -4.29
N GLY A 261 -15.90 -0.30 -3.72
CA GLY A 261 -14.57 -0.40 -4.29
C GLY A 261 -13.51 0.01 -3.28
N ASP A 262 -12.29 -0.18 -3.69
CA ASP A 262 -11.12 0.18 -2.93
C ASP A 262 -10.01 0.65 -3.89
N ASN A 263 -9.07 1.48 -3.41
CA ASN A 263 -7.97 1.97 -4.21
C ASN A 263 -6.93 0.88 -4.55
N ILE A 264 -6.85 -0.16 -3.73
CA ILE A 264 -5.98 -1.31 -3.96
C ILE A 264 -6.81 -2.57 -4.20
N LYS A 265 -7.48 -3.10 -3.15
CA LYS A 265 -8.27 -4.31 -3.31
C LYS A 265 -9.25 -4.55 -2.16
N VAL A 266 -10.50 -4.79 -2.51
CA VAL A 266 -11.51 -5.30 -1.59
C VAL A 266 -11.21 -6.76 -1.23
N ASN A 267 -11.24 -7.08 0.05
CA ASN A 267 -11.15 -8.45 0.57
C ASN A 267 -12.52 -9.11 0.65
N SER A 268 -13.49 -8.41 1.26
CA SER A 268 -14.82 -8.96 1.44
C SER A 268 -15.88 -7.88 1.49
N MET A 269 -17.08 -8.24 1.06
CA MET A 269 -18.30 -7.48 1.29
C MET A 269 -19.32 -8.39 1.97
N THR A 270 -19.91 -7.93 3.05
CA THR A 270 -20.96 -8.62 3.77
C THR A 270 -22.15 -7.72 4.01
N TYR A 271 -23.33 -8.31 4.09
CA TYR A 271 -24.51 -7.59 4.55
C TYR A 271 -25.15 -8.31 5.74
N GLN A 272 -25.81 -7.53 6.59
CA GLN A 272 -26.77 -7.99 7.58
C GLN A 272 -28.13 -7.47 7.16
N TYR A 273 -29.13 -8.34 7.19
CA TYR A 273 -30.50 -8.03 6.86
C TYR A 273 -31.42 -8.41 8.02
N LYS A 274 -32.26 -7.49 8.44
CA LYS A 274 -33.25 -7.70 9.50
C LYS A 274 -34.62 -7.31 8.98
N PRO A 275 -35.56 -8.29 8.80
CA PRO A 275 -36.96 -8.00 8.48
C PRO A 275 -37.62 -7.17 9.57
N PHE A 276 -38.50 -6.25 9.21
CA PHE A 276 -39.29 -5.49 10.22
C PHE A 276 -40.23 -6.38 11.06
N THR A 277 -40.59 -7.55 10.54
CA THR A 277 -41.51 -8.50 11.18
C THR A 277 -40.81 -9.56 12.04
N SER A 278 -39.49 -9.52 12.12
CA SER A 278 -38.67 -10.53 12.79
C SER A 278 -37.49 -9.91 13.50
N SER A 279 -37.06 -10.51 14.61
CA SER A 279 -35.82 -10.16 15.30
C SER A 279 -34.60 -10.93 14.72
N LEU A 280 -34.83 -11.89 13.82
CA LEU A 280 -33.76 -12.67 13.22
C LEU A 280 -32.96 -11.80 12.24
N VAL A 281 -31.64 -11.89 12.33
CA VAL A 281 -30.69 -11.24 11.41
C VAL A 281 -30.14 -12.29 10.47
N GLU A 282 -30.32 -12.06 9.18
CA GLU A 282 -29.72 -12.85 8.11
C GLU A 282 -28.42 -12.17 7.67
N THR A 283 -27.39 -12.94 7.36
CA THR A 283 -26.13 -12.43 6.84
C THR A 283 -25.80 -13.09 5.50
N GLY A 284 -25.11 -12.36 4.63
CA GLY A 284 -24.69 -12.90 3.36
C GLY A 284 -23.68 -11.99 2.66
N THR A 285 -23.30 -12.39 1.45
CA THR A 285 -22.42 -11.65 0.56
C THR A 285 -23.13 -11.42 -0.76
N VAL A 286 -22.81 -10.34 -1.46
CA VAL A 286 -23.29 -10.08 -2.82
C VAL A 286 -22.17 -9.44 -3.65
N ASP A 287 -22.30 -9.58 -4.95
CA ASP A 287 -21.37 -8.94 -5.89
C ASP A 287 -21.57 -7.42 -5.96
N ASN A 288 -20.56 -6.72 -6.44
CA ASN A 288 -20.64 -5.29 -6.68
C ASN A 288 -21.80 -4.97 -7.64
N ASN A 289 -22.48 -3.85 -7.41
CA ASN A 289 -23.69 -3.44 -8.12
C ASN A 289 -24.95 -4.29 -7.85
N PHE A 290 -24.97 -5.10 -6.79
CA PHE A 290 -26.18 -5.84 -6.41
C PHE A 290 -27.29 -4.89 -5.95
N ILE A 291 -28.54 -5.21 -6.30
CA ILE A 291 -29.72 -4.42 -5.95
C ILE A 291 -30.56 -5.19 -4.93
N PHE A 292 -30.72 -4.61 -3.74
CA PHE A 292 -31.56 -5.13 -2.69
C PHE A 292 -33.02 -4.66 -2.89
N TRP A 293 -33.98 -5.60 -2.70
CA TRP A 293 -35.42 -5.35 -2.86
C TRP A 293 -36.27 -5.78 -1.66
N ARG A 294 -35.76 -6.69 -0.84
CA ARG A 294 -36.50 -7.18 0.34
C ARG A 294 -36.63 -6.07 1.37
N LYS A 295 -37.82 -5.92 1.93
CA LYS A 295 -38.14 -4.88 2.92
C LYS A 295 -37.56 -5.24 4.29
N GLY A 296 -36.83 -4.30 4.89
CA GLY A 296 -36.14 -4.48 6.15
C GLY A 296 -34.99 -3.51 6.34
N GLU A 297 -34.25 -3.72 7.39
CA GLU A 297 -33.05 -2.95 7.74
C GLU A 297 -31.80 -3.67 7.18
N TYR A 298 -30.88 -2.91 6.65
CA TYR A 298 -29.63 -3.41 6.09
C TYR A 298 -28.42 -2.71 6.70
N VAL A 299 -27.40 -3.50 6.97
CA VAL A 299 -26.05 -3.03 7.29
C VAL A 299 -25.10 -3.64 6.25
N ILE A 300 -24.42 -2.81 5.48
CA ILE A 300 -23.42 -3.22 4.49
C ILE A 300 -22.04 -2.95 5.08
N THR A 301 -21.17 -3.95 5.04
CA THR A 301 -19.79 -3.83 5.51
C THR A 301 -18.85 -4.29 4.41
N VAL A 302 -17.89 -3.45 4.06
CA VAL A 302 -16.82 -3.77 3.10
C VAL A 302 -15.49 -3.68 3.83
N THR A 303 -14.66 -4.67 3.63
CA THR A 303 -13.32 -4.79 4.23
C THR A 303 -12.28 -4.94 3.13
N ASP A 304 -11.18 -4.21 3.20
CA ASP A 304 -10.03 -4.37 2.31
C ASP A 304 -9.10 -5.50 2.74
N MET A 305 -7.99 -5.66 2.02
CA MET A 305 -7.02 -6.74 2.27
C MET A 305 -6.19 -6.55 3.54
N ILE A 306 -6.21 -5.36 4.13
CA ILE A 306 -5.48 -5.04 5.38
C ILE A 306 -6.39 -5.12 6.59
N GLY A 307 -7.70 -5.04 6.38
CA GLY A 307 -8.71 -5.06 7.42
C GLY A 307 -9.29 -3.69 7.75
N ASN A 308 -9.07 -2.64 6.92
CA ASN A 308 -9.84 -1.41 7.03
C ASN A 308 -11.28 -1.67 6.63
N VAL A 309 -12.21 -1.04 7.33
CA VAL A 309 -13.64 -1.34 7.24
C VAL A 309 -14.44 -0.08 6.98
N THR A 310 -15.36 -0.15 6.03
CA THR A 310 -16.41 0.85 5.85
C THR A 310 -17.77 0.20 5.99
N THR A 311 -18.67 0.88 6.68
CA THR A 311 -20.05 0.42 6.92
C THR A 311 -21.06 1.48 6.50
N GLN A 312 -22.12 1.03 5.81
CA GLN A 312 -23.27 1.86 5.44
C GLN A 312 -24.56 1.15 5.84
N ILE A 313 -25.58 1.92 6.18
CA ILE A 313 -26.89 1.40 6.56
C ILE A 313 -27.98 1.99 5.68
N PHE A 314 -29.03 1.23 5.44
CA PHE A 314 -30.26 1.72 4.79
C PHE A 314 -31.46 0.85 5.20
N GLN A 315 -32.65 1.35 4.91
CA GLN A 315 -33.91 0.63 5.13
C GLN A 315 -34.74 0.62 3.84
N LEU A 316 -35.27 -0.54 3.50
CA LEU A 316 -36.26 -0.69 2.43
C LEU A 316 -37.62 -0.90 3.04
N THR A 317 -38.53 0.04 2.78
CA THR A 317 -39.91 0.03 3.31
C THR A 317 -40.92 -0.23 2.21
N ASP A 318 -42.12 -0.64 2.55
CA ASP A 318 -43.14 -0.83 1.54
C ASP A 318 -43.69 0.51 1.04
N PHE A 319 -43.90 1.44 1.91
CA PHE A 319 -44.35 2.82 1.61
C PHE A 319 -44.42 3.59 2.95
N ASP A 320 -44.42 4.90 2.91
CA ASP A 320 -44.80 5.72 4.05
C ASP A 320 -46.30 5.52 4.30
N VAL A 321 -46.61 4.57 5.16
CA VAL A 321 -47.97 4.29 5.60
C VAL A 321 -48.22 5.11 6.83
N VAL A 322 -49.02 6.16 6.73
CA VAL A 322 -49.59 6.80 7.89
C VAL A 322 -50.79 5.98 8.31
N VAL A 323 -50.66 5.33 9.48
CA VAL A 323 -51.74 4.60 10.10
C VAL A 323 -52.74 5.63 10.59
N ASP A 324 -54.01 5.50 10.17
CA ASP A 324 -55.13 6.26 10.74
C ASP A 324 -55.16 6.07 12.28
N PRO A 325 -55.18 7.14 13.08
CA PRO A 325 -55.22 7.05 14.54
C PRO A 325 -56.30 6.11 15.10
N ASP A 326 -57.38 5.91 14.35
CA ASP A 326 -58.47 5.02 14.74
C ASP A 326 -58.24 3.56 14.30
N GLY A 327 -57.09 3.24 13.68
CA GLY A 327 -56.73 1.89 13.30
C GLY A 327 -57.57 1.26 12.17
N ALA A 328 -58.46 2.00 11.55
CA ALA A 328 -59.48 1.47 10.64
C ALA A 328 -59.11 1.49 9.18
N GLN A 329 -58.17 2.37 8.76
CA GLN A 329 -57.72 2.47 7.36
C GLN A 329 -56.26 2.97 7.24
N THR A 330 -55.50 2.27 6.47
CA THR A 330 -54.13 2.66 6.09
C THR A 330 -54.19 3.38 4.77
N LEU A 331 -53.79 4.66 4.72
CA LEU A 331 -53.53 5.37 3.45
C LEU A 331 -52.05 5.16 3.15
N GLY A 332 -51.78 4.29 2.21
CA GLY A 332 -50.43 4.17 1.63
C GLY A 332 -50.30 5.13 0.46
N THR A 333 -49.24 5.91 0.43
CA THR A 333 -48.89 6.69 -0.76
C THR A 333 -47.67 6.07 -1.40
N GLU A 334 -47.82 5.64 -2.61
CA GLU A 334 -46.72 5.17 -3.46
C GLU A 334 -46.34 6.26 -4.44
N VAL A 335 -45.08 6.62 -4.54
CA VAL A 335 -44.58 7.55 -5.53
C VAL A 335 -44.24 6.78 -6.79
N THR A 336 -44.91 7.04 -7.87
CA THR A 336 -44.61 6.44 -9.19
C THR A 336 -44.06 7.46 -10.14
N GLN A 337 -43.08 7.04 -10.94
CA GLN A 337 -42.55 7.82 -12.05
C GLN A 337 -43.48 7.72 -13.24
N ASN A 338 -43.58 8.79 -14.09
CA ASN A 338 -44.28 8.74 -15.37
C ASN A 338 -43.70 7.59 -16.21
N GLY A 339 -44.48 6.53 -16.45
CA GLY A 339 -44.04 5.33 -17.18
C GLY A 339 -44.22 4.02 -16.41
N GLY A 340 -44.75 4.05 -15.18
CA GLY A 340 -45.17 2.86 -14.45
C GLY A 340 -44.15 2.24 -13.53
N ALA A 341 -43.00 2.85 -13.33
CA ALA A 341 -42.05 2.41 -12.30
C ALA A 341 -42.47 2.94 -10.92
N LYS A 342 -42.49 2.06 -9.91
CA LYS A 342 -42.69 2.40 -8.51
C LYS A 342 -41.37 2.91 -7.93
N GLY A 343 -41.34 4.13 -7.48
CA GLY A 343 -40.07 4.73 -7.06
C GLY A 343 -40.08 5.39 -5.72
N GLY A 344 -38.90 5.63 -5.17
CA GLY A 344 -38.65 6.17 -3.86
C GLY A 344 -39.02 7.63 -3.63
N THR A 345 -38.47 8.20 -2.57
CA THR A 345 -38.76 9.57 -2.08
C THR A 345 -37.93 10.65 -2.78
N ILE A 346 -37.23 10.33 -3.86
CA ILE A 346 -36.38 11.27 -4.61
C ILE A 346 -37.07 11.73 -5.90
N LEU A 347 -37.01 13.05 -6.17
CA LEU A 347 -37.49 13.70 -7.36
C LEU A 347 -36.42 14.65 -7.85
N HIS A 348 -36.25 14.80 -9.16
CA HIS A 348 -35.34 15.79 -9.75
C HIS A 348 -36.08 17.07 -10.17
N VAL A 349 -35.39 18.18 -10.18
CA VAL A 349 -35.90 19.44 -10.73
C VAL A 349 -36.34 19.26 -12.19
N GLY A 350 -37.55 19.71 -12.52
CA GLY A 350 -38.14 19.56 -13.83
C GLY A 350 -38.85 18.21 -14.08
N TYR A 351 -38.76 17.26 -13.16
CA TYR A 351 -39.43 15.97 -13.27
C TYR A 351 -40.74 15.94 -12.48
N THR A 352 -41.64 15.07 -12.91
CA THR A 352 -42.95 14.87 -12.27
C THR A 352 -43.11 13.44 -11.78
N ARG A 353 -43.75 13.26 -10.62
CA ARG A 353 -44.15 11.95 -10.07
C ARG A 353 -45.61 11.98 -9.66
N CYS A 354 -46.33 10.90 -9.96
CA CYS A 354 -47.68 10.72 -9.46
C CYS A 354 -47.66 10.01 -8.11
N LEU A 355 -48.34 10.56 -7.13
CA LEU A 355 -48.61 9.88 -5.87
C LEU A 355 -49.61 8.74 -6.09
N TYR A 356 -49.29 7.56 -5.60
CA TYR A 356 -50.19 6.41 -5.67
C TYR A 356 -50.88 6.23 -4.34
N LEU A 357 -52.18 6.03 -4.33
CA LEU A 357 -52.95 5.77 -3.16
C LEU A 357 -53.08 4.24 -2.97
N GLY A 358 -52.40 3.70 -1.93
CA GLY A 358 -52.39 2.28 -1.63
C GLY A 358 -53.48 1.86 -0.66
N GLY A 359 -53.58 0.56 -0.39
CA GLY A 359 -54.53 0.02 0.56
C GLY A 359 -55.98 0.24 0.17
N ASN A 360 -56.85 0.61 1.11
CA ASN A 360 -58.29 0.89 0.87
C ASN A 360 -58.50 2.13 0.01
N ALA A 361 -57.51 3.02 -0.08
CA ALA A 361 -57.59 4.21 -0.93
C ALA A 361 -57.45 3.92 -2.41
N SER A 362 -56.90 2.76 -2.80
CA SER A 362 -56.70 2.40 -4.19
C SER A 362 -57.98 2.23 -5.03
N SER A 363 -59.12 2.01 -4.37
CA SER A 363 -60.45 1.88 -4.99
C SER A 363 -61.21 3.18 -5.06
N GLN A 364 -60.67 4.28 -4.49
CA GLN A 364 -61.36 5.58 -4.48
C GLN A 364 -60.81 6.50 -5.54
N SER A 365 -61.63 7.47 -5.97
CA SER A 365 -61.20 8.49 -6.94
C SER A 365 -60.12 9.39 -6.28
N ARG A 366 -59.10 9.74 -7.04
CA ARG A 366 -58.08 10.72 -6.60
C ARG A 366 -58.73 12.09 -6.27
N LEU A 367 -59.81 12.40 -6.90
CA LEU A 367 -60.57 13.62 -6.64
C LEU A 367 -61.26 13.65 -5.28
N ASP A 368 -61.33 12.50 -4.56
CA ASP A 368 -61.82 12.41 -3.20
C ASP A 368 -60.79 12.88 -2.17
N TYR A 369 -59.56 13.16 -2.63
CA TYR A 369 -58.49 13.63 -1.77
C TYR A 369 -58.06 15.06 -2.09
N THR A 370 -57.47 15.72 -1.08
CA THR A 370 -56.78 16.99 -1.23
C THR A 370 -55.28 16.74 -1.02
N PHE A 371 -54.48 17.23 -1.97
CA PHE A 371 -53.02 17.15 -1.86
C PHE A 371 -52.46 18.55 -1.63
N THR A 372 -51.52 18.67 -0.69
CA THR A 372 -50.85 19.94 -0.37
C THR A 372 -49.37 19.75 -0.22
N SER A 373 -48.60 20.72 -0.69
CA SER A 373 -47.15 20.79 -0.54
C SER A 373 -46.81 21.72 0.63
N SER A 374 -45.92 21.30 1.50
CA SER A 374 -45.40 22.14 2.63
C SER A 374 -44.56 23.31 2.11
N ASN A 375 -43.97 23.16 0.89
CA ASN A 375 -43.17 24.20 0.24
C ASN A 375 -43.35 24.17 -1.27
N PRO A 376 -44.30 24.92 -1.86
CA PRO A 376 -44.55 24.92 -3.27
C PRO A 376 -43.39 25.49 -4.13
N SER A 377 -42.41 26.17 -3.55
CA SER A 377 -41.21 26.61 -4.27
C SER A 377 -40.19 25.46 -4.49
N ILE A 378 -40.25 24.41 -3.68
CA ILE A 378 -39.42 23.20 -3.85
C ILE A 378 -40.13 22.21 -4.75
N ALA A 379 -41.42 21.90 -4.47
CA ALA A 379 -42.23 21.08 -5.32
C ALA A 379 -43.72 21.45 -5.20
N THR A 380 -44.41 21.43 -6.32
CA THR A 380 -45.89 21.57 -6.38
C THR A 380 -46.55 20.20 -6.45
N VAL A 381 -47.81 20.12 -6.06
CA VAL A 381 -48.67 18.95 -6.26
C VAL A 381 -50.01 19.35 -6.88
N SER A 382 -50.43 18.58 -7.87
CA SER A 382 -51.72 18.81 -8.54
C SER A 382 -52.89 18.20 -7.76
N GLU A 383 -54.11 18.55 -8.12
CA GLU A 383 -55.35 17.95 -7.58
C GLU A 383 -55.44 16.42 -7.81
N TYR A 384 -54.70 15.91 -8.78
CA TYR A 384 -54.62 14.48 -9.08
C TYR A 384 -53.42 13.76 -8.39
N GLY A 385 -52.73 14.49 -7.52
CA GLY A 385 -51.57 13.94 -6.79
C GLY A 385 -50.30 13.80 -7.63
N THR A 386 -50.15 14.61 -8.71
CA THR A 386 -48.91 14.68 -9.47
C THR A 386 -47.99 15.73 -8.84
N VAL A 387 -46.83 15.33 -8.37
CA VAL A 387 -45.82 16.22 -7.81
C VAL A 387 -44.82 16.62 -8.88
N THR A 388 -44.46 17.91 -8.94
CA THR A 388 -43.45 18.47 -9.84
C THR A 388 -42.35 19.11 -9.03
N GLY A 389 -41.09 18.67 -9.23
CA GLY A 389 -39.89 19.26 -8.62
C GLY A 389 -39.53 20.59 -9.28
N LEU A 390 -39.39 21.66 -8.50
CA LEU A 390 -39.09 23.01 -8.98
C LEU A 390 -37.70 23.51 -8.56
N SER A 391 -37.26 23.15 -7.37
CA SER A 391 -35.92 23.49 -6.86
C SER A 391 -35.41 22.42 -5.89
N ALA A 392 -34.09 22.33 -5.74
CA ALA A 392 -33.50 21.39 -4.82
C ALA A 392 -33.89 21.68 -3.36
N GLY A 393 -34.20 20.62 -2.60
CA GLY A 393 -34.61 20.72 -1.19
C GLY A 393 -35.49 19.57 -0.76
N THR A 394 -35.97 19.62 0.50
CA THR A 394 -36.88 18.64 1.08
C THR A 394 -38.26 19.23 1.25
N VAL A 395 -39.30 18.49 0.88
CA VAL A 395 -40.69 18.94 0.93
C VAL A 395 -41.58 17.81 1.40
N GLU A 396 -42.53 18.12 2.28
CA GLU A 396 -43.61 17.21 2.71
C GLU A 396 -44.84 17.42 1.83
N ILE A 397 -45.34 16.34 1.24
CA ILE A 397 -46.63 16.33 0.55
C ILE A 397 -47.64 15.65 1.46
N THR A 398 -48.72 16.34 1.74
CA THR A 398 -49.82 15.85 2.57
C THR A 398 -51.03 15.50 1.70
N CYS A 399 -51.61 14.32 1.96
CA CYS A 399 -52.82 13.83 1.34
C CYS A 399 -53.93 13.68 2.38
N VAL A 400 -55.06 14.28 2.18
CA VAL A 400 -56.20 14.28 3.11
C VAL A 400 -57.48 13.81 2.42
N LEU A 401 -58.21 12.85 3.02
CA LEU A 401 -59.47 12.40 2.51
C LEU A 401 -60.55 13.48 2.74
N LYS A 402 -61.20 13.99 1.70
CA LYS A 402 -62.18 15.07 1.79
C LYS A 402 -63.41 14.72 2.65
N SER A 403 -63.84 13.47 2.57
CA SER A 403 -64.98 12.98 3.35
C SER A 403 -64.68 12.77 4.83
N ASN A 404 -63.39 12.65 5.21
CA ASN A 404 -62.91 12.50 6.58
C ASN A 404 -61.55 13.16 6.74
N PRO A 405 -61.49 14.45 7.08
CA PRO A 405 -60.26 15.20 7.19
C PRO A 405 -59.28 14.72 8.30
N SER A 406 -59.71 13.83 9.20
CA SER A 406 -58.80 13.20 10.17
C SER A 406 -57.92 12.13 9.52
N LYS A 407 -58.27 11.66 8.34
CA LYS A 407 -57.48 10.72 7.57
C LYS A 407 -56.45 11.46 6.72
N VAL A 408 -55.23 11.42 7.21
CA VAL A 408 -54.11 12.14 6.63
C VAL A 408 -52.98 11.16 6.32
N SER A 409 -52.41 11.26 5.13
CA SER A 409 -51.16 10.59 4.75
C SER A 409 -50.12 11.63 4.35
N LYS A 410 -48.89 11.41 4.70
CA LYS A 410 -47.78 12.32 4.40
C LYS A 410 -46.64 11.58 3.79
N ILE A 411 -45.96 12.21 2.83
CA ILE A 411 -44.73 11.73 2.26
C ILE A 411 -43.71 12.87 2.19
N VAL A 412 -42.49 12.58 2.58
CA VAL A 412 -41.36 13.51 2.48
C VAL A 412 -40.58 13.18 1.24
N LEU A 413 -40.43 14.15 0.35
CA LEU A 413 -39.66 14.03 -0.89
C LEU A 413 -38.41 14.90 -0.81
N THR A 414 -37.31 14.37 -1.34
CA THR A 414 -36.07 15.11 -1.57
C THR A 414 -36.00 15.45 -3.06
N VAL A 415 -35.99 16.74 -3.40
CA VAL A 415 -35.79 17.21 -4.76
C VAL A 415 -34.30 17.49 -4.97
N LEU A 416 -33.71 16.79 -5.91
CA LEU A 416 -32.33 16.97 -6.33
C LEU A 416 -32.23 17.85 -7.58
N PRO A 417 -31.10 18.53 -7.80
CA PRO A 417 -30.88 19.33 -9.02
C PRO A 417 -31.06 18.58 -10.30
#